data_6a2e4a6d8e91712192352be53f97ec38
#
_entry.id   6a2e4a6d8e91712192352be53f97ec38
#
_cell.length_a   1.000
_cell.length_b   1.000
_cell.length_c   1.000
_cell.angle_alpha   90.00
_cell.angle_beta   90.00
_cell.angle_gamma   90.00
#
_symmetry.space_group_name_H-M   'P 1'
#
loop_
_entity.id
_entity.type
_entity.pdbx_description
1 polymer ?
#
loop_
_entity_poly.entity_id
_entity_poly.type
_entity_poly.pdbx_seq_one_letter_code
_entity_poly.pdbx_strand_id
1 'polypeptide(L)'
;MTTHIFFLELKMMARERAAWLLLALFAGTLGYGYRNGDQLADRNREAAETALQGSEELQSNIRRHLSEEGNAIPVGGRGGIAMVGFLAQLPPAPMPVLATGQSDLVPASENVIPMRLATPVGKRSEIENPSHLLAGRFDLAFVLTWLFPLFLLAFLYDLMAGDREKGTLRLALSQGISPVGWLCRRALARALPVMTLALAATALAGADGLGLRLGAALAVIAIYGLFWATLAVAINAVANSAATAAASLGAAWVAIVLVAPTLLNLAAESLYPTPSRPELVAASRQASGEAEKLGDQLIDSFYKEHPELAPPDKRADYWAMKLTEQEEVARKVAPVLDKFENQLMRQQQTVGQWRFVSPAIVTHEALTDIAGTGYWRHQAFRKQVKEFKQDISDFYTPKAHRREPLVLADIEQMPTFSFVEEQDSEWLDRVARGLAGILVISALVGVWALFSLRPQRLGASTG
;
A
#
# COMPACT_ATOMS: atom_id res chain seq x y z
N MET A 1 17.78 42.86 -10.24
CA MET A 1 18.44 41.86 -11.14
C MET A 1 18.02 40.41 -10.88
N THR A 2 17.71 40.03 -9.67
CA THR A 2 17.50 38.61 -9.27
C THR A 2 16.18 37.98 -9.71
N THR A 3 15.09 38.73 -9.77
CA THR A 3 13.76 38.27 -10.24
C THR A 3 13.70 38.13 -11.78
N HIS A 4 14.50 38.86 -12.50
CA HIS A 4 14.53 38.82 -13.98
C HIS A 4 14.95 37.45 -14.53
N ILE A 5 15.90 36.74 -13.89
CA ILE A 5 16.36 35.42 -14.33
C ILE A 5 15.22 34.42 -14.30
N PHE A 6 14.45 34.39 -13.23
CA PHE A 6 13.31 33.49 -13.06
C PHE A 6 12.24 33.69 -14.16
N PHE A 7 11.82 34.95 -14.39
CA PHE A 7 10.84 35.26 -15.44
C PHE A 7 11.37 35.02 -16.84
N LEU A 8 12.68 35.27 -17.06
CA LEU A 8 13.30 34.99 -18.34
C LEU A 8 13.28 33.48 -18.67
N GLU A 9 13.64 32.63 -17.71
CA GLU A 9 13.58 31.16 -17.88
C GLU A 9 12.15 30.68 -18.20
N LEU A 10 11.15 31.14 -17.47
CA LEU A 10 9.74 30.83 -17.76
C LEU A 10 9.32 31.26 -19.15
N LYS A 11 9.76 32.48 -19.58
CA LYS A 11 9.45 32.99 -20.91
C LYS A 11 10.17 32.19 -22.02
N MET A 12 11.39 31.71 -21.75
CA MET A 12 12.11 30.85 -22.69
C MET A 12 11.43 29.52 -22.84
N MET A 13 11.09 28.86 -21.71
CA MET A 13 10.33 27.60 -21.71
C MET A 13 8.99 27.74 -22.44
N ALA A 14 8.24 28.82 -22.20
CA ALA A 14 6.97 29.07 -22.88
C ALA A 14 7.06 29.18 -24.40
N ARG A 15 8.25 29.44 -24.94
CA ARG A 15 8.53 29.51 -26.39
C ARG A 15 8.99 28.18 -26.98
N GLU A 16 9.37 27.22 -26.15
CA GLU A 16 9.85 25.91 -26.57
C GLU A 16 8.68 24.94 -26.78
N ARG A 17 8.48 24.49 -28.03
CA ARG A 17 7.43 23.50 -28.35
C ARG A 17 7.60 22.17 -27.60
N ALA A 18 8.85 21.75 -27.40
CA ALA A 18 9.18 20.54 -26.67
C ALA A 18 8.72 20.61 -25.22
N ALA A 19 8.83 21.75 -24.54
CA ALA A 19 8.37 21.96 -23.18
C ALA A 19 6.84 21.74 -23.07
N TRP A 20 6.07 22.29 -24.01
CA TRP A 20 4.61 22.08 -24.04
C TRP A 20 4.21 20.64 -24.32
N LEU A 21 4.93 19.95 -25.22
CA LEU A 21 4.68 18.52 -25.48
C LEU A 21 4.96 17.67 -24.25
N LEU A 22 6.04 17.92 -23.52
CA LEU A 22 6.37 17.20 -22.27
C LEU A 22 5.34 17.49 -21.18
N LEU A 23 4.90 18.74 -21.01
CA LEU A 23 3.85 19.09 -20.04
C LEU A 23 2.51 18.46 -20.40
N ALA A 24 2.14 18.47 -21.68
CA ALA A 24 0.92 17.81 -22.16
C ALA A 24 0.96 16.28 -21.94
N LEU A 25 2.11 15.66 -22.22
CA LEU A 25 2.32 14.24 -21.99
C LEU A 25 2.23 13.93 -20.49
N PHE A 26 2.88 14.74 -19.65
CA PHE A 26 2.80 14.55 -18.19
C PHE A 26 1.36 14.74 -17.67
N ALA A 27 0.67 15.79 -18.09
CA ALA A 27 -0.74 16.01 -17.75
C ALA A 27 -1.63 14.82 -18.20
N GLY A 28 -1.36 14.28 -19.40
CA GLY A 28 -2.04 13.09 -19.92
C GLY A 28 -1.80 11.84 -19.06
N THR A 29 -0.55 11.61 -18.60
CA THR A 29 -0.23 10.48 -17.72
C THR A 29 -0.86 10.65 -16.33
N LEU A 30 -0.86 11.86 -15.77
CA LEU A 30 -1.55 12.17 -14.51
C LEU A 30 -3.07 11.97 -14.63
N GLY A 31 -3.68 12.47 -15.72
CA GLY A 31 -5.12 12.29 -15.98
C GLY A 31 -5.49 10.83 -16.17
N TYR A 32 -4.67 10.05 -16.86
CA TYR A 32 -4.89 8.61 -17.02
C TYR A 32 -4.75 7.85 -15.69
N GLY A 33 -3.70 8.17 -14.90
CA GLY A 33 -3.50 7.56 -13.57
C GLY A 33 -4.65 7.90 -12.61
N TYR A 34 -5.09 9.15 -12.59
CA TYR A 34 -6.27 9.60 -11.83
C TYR A 34 -7.52 8.80 -12.21
N ARG A 35 -7.86 8.76 -13.51
CA ARG A 35 -9.06 8.07 -14.00
C ARG A 35 -9.04 6.57 -13.69
N ASN A 36 -7.87 5.95 -13.80
CA ASN A 36 -7.72 4.53 -13.50
C ASN A 36 -7.90 4.23 -12.00
N GLY A 37 -7.35 5.10 -11.14
CA GLY A 37 -7.54 5.04 -9.68
C GLY A 37 -9.02 5.25 -9.30
N ASP A 38 -9.68 6.24 -9.89
CA ASP A 38 -11.09 6.57 -9.68
C ASP A 38 -12.01 5.41 -10.04
N GLN A 39 -11.86 4.83 -11.24
CA GLN A 39 -12.62 3.66 -11.67
C GLN A 39 -12.46 2.45 -10.75
N LEU A 40 -11.27 2.23 -10.19
CA LEU A 40 -11.06 1.15 -9.23
C LEU A 40 -11.70 1.47 -7.88
N ALA A 41 -11.59 2.72 -7.43
CA ALA A 41 -12.24 3.18 -6.20
C ALA A 41 -13.75 2.98 -6.26
N ASP A 42 -14.38 3.32 -7.38
CA ASP A 42 -15.82 3.12 -7.61
C ASP A 42 -16.21 1.64 -7.58
N ARG A 43 -15.47 0.79 -8.31
CA ARG A 43 -15.72 -0.67 -8.30
C ARG A 43 -15.58 -1.27 -6.89
N ASN A 44 -14.57 -0.86 -6.13
CA ASN A 44 -14.38 -1.33 -4.77
C ASN A 44 -15.49 -0.84 -3.85
N ARG A 45 -16.01 0.40 -4.05
CA ARG A 45 -17.15 0.95 -3.30
C ARG A 45 -18.42 0.18 -3.61
N GLU A 46 -18.75 -0.03 -4.88
CA GLU A 46 -19.93 -0.81 -5.32
C GLU A 46 -19.89 -2.25 -4.79
N ALA A 47 -18.72 -2.90 -4.85
CA ALA A 47 -18.54 -4.25 -4.32
C ALA A 47 -18.73 -4.28 -2.79
N ALA A 48 -18.22 -3.27 -2.08
CA ALA A 48 -18.38 -3.14 -0.65
C ALA A 48 -19.85 -2.89 -0.25
N GLU A 49 -20.56 -2.02 -0.95
CA GLU A 49 -21.97 -1.73 -0.71
C GLU A 49 -22.83 -2.96 -1.00
N THR A 50 -22.58 -3.67 -2.11
CA THR A 50 -23.29 -4.91 -2.45
C THR A 50 -23.09 -5.99 -1.38
N ALA A 51 -21.86 -6.16 -0.88
CA ALA A 51 -21.56 -7.12 0.17
C ALA A 51 -22.27 -6.75 1.49
N LEU A 52 -22.29 -5.47 1.83
CA LEU A 52 -22.96 -4.97 3.04
C LEU A 52 -24.49 -5.20 2.96
N GLN A 53 -25.10 -4.80 1.84
CA GLN A 53 -26.55 -5.01 1.61
C GLN A 53 -26.92 -6.49 1.72
N GLY A 54 -26.14 -7.38 1.08
CA GLY A 54 -26.35 -8.83 1.21
C GLY A 54 -26.22 -9.35 2.63
N SER A 55 -25.29 -8.80 3.43
CA SER A 55 -25.13 -9.14 4.84
C SER A 55 -26.32 -8.63 5.69
N GLU A 56 -26.77 -7.42 5.47
CA GLU A 56 -27.93 -6.83 6.16
C GLU A 56 -29.23 -7.58 5.84
N GLU A 57 -29.44 -7.93 4.58
CA GLU A 57 -30.56 -8.78 4.16
C GLU A 57 -30.55 -10.13 4.87
N LEU A 58 -29.39 -10.78 4.89
CA LEU A 58 -29.22 -12.06 5.58
C LEU A 58 -29.56 -11.94 7.07
N GLN A 59 -29.00 -10.94 7.75
CA GLN A 59 -29.27 -10.70 9.18
C GLN A 59 -30.76 -10.39 9.43
N SER A 60 -31.39 -9.59 8.57
CA SER A 60 -32.81 -9.27 8.68
C SER A 60 -33.69 -10.49 8.49
N ASN A 61 -33.33 -11.38 7.54
CA ASN A 61 -34.04 -12.64 7.30
C ASN A 61 -33.90 -13.61 8.48
N ILE A 62 -32.69 -13.73 9.05
CA ILE A 62 -32.44 -14.52 10.27
C ILE A 62 -33.29 -13.98 11.41
N ARG A 63 -33.26 -12.66 11.66
CA ARG A 63 -34.03 -12.03 12.74
C ARG A 63 -35.55 -12.23 12.53
N ARG A 64 -36.04 -12.05 11.32
CA ARG A 64 -37.46 -12.25 11.00
C ARG A 64 -37.88 -13.69 11.26
N HIS A 65 -37.11 -14.67 10.79
CA HIS A 65 -37.40 -16.07 11.01
C HIS A 65 -37.46 -16.43 12.51
N LEU A 66 -36.52 -15.91 13.30
CA LEU A 66 -36.47 -16.16 14.75
C LEU A 66 -37.51 -15.35 15.54
N SER A 67 -38.09 -14.29 14.97
CA SER A 67 -39.14 -13.51 15.63
C SER A 67 -40.52 -14.15 15.54
N GLU A 68 -40.71 -15.11 14.64
CA GLU A 68 -41.94 -15.89 14.57
C GLU A 68 -41.97 -16.89 15.74
N GLU A 69 -43.15 -17.02 16.37
CA GLU A 69 -43.31 -17.77 17.63
C GLU A 69 -42.93 -19.25 17.46
N GLY A 70 -42.00 -19.70 18.29
CA GLY A 70 -41.50 -21.08 18.31
C GLY A 70 -40.46 -21.44 17.27
N ASN A 71 -40.01 -20.49 16.44
CA ASN A 71 -38.97 -20.73 15.45
C ASN A 71 -37.57 -20.71 16.10
N ALA A 72 -36.73 -21.63 15.63
CA ALA A 72 -35.31 -21.72 15.99
C ALA A 72 -34.50 -22.21 14.78
N ILE A 73 -33.27 -21.75 14.64
CA ILE A 73 -32.37 -22.15 13.56
C ILE A 73 -31.40 -23.21 14.12
N PRO A 74 -31.36 -24.43 13.58
CA PRO A 74 -30.39 -25.42 14.01
C PRO A 74 -28.96 -24.93 13.70
N VAL A 75 -27.99 -25.33 14.52
CA VAL A 75 -26.58 -24.97 14.21
C VAL A 75 -26.14 -25.67 12.94
N GLY A 76 -26.52 -26.89 12.73
CA GLY A 76 -26.18 -27.67 11.55
C GLY A 76 -27.36 -28.06 10.67
N GLY A 77 -27.12 -28.75 9.55
CA GLY A 77 -28.11 -29.21 8.61
C GLY A 77 -28.42 -28.22 7.48
N ARG A 78 -29.40 -28.57 6.63
CA ARG A 78 -29.90 -27.65 5.58
C ARG A 78 -30.54 -26.42 6.24
N GLY A 79 -30.02 -25.24 5.94
CA GLY A 79 -30.49 -23.99 6.56
C GLY A 79 -29.92 -23.72 7.95
N GLY A 80 -28.97 -24.53 8.44
CA GLY A 80 -28.28 -24.29 9.70
C GLY A 80 -27.28 -23.13 9.62
N ILE A 81 -27.10 -22.45 10.75
CA ILE A 81 -26.28 -21.25 10.86
C ILE A 81 -24.78 -21.52 10.64
N ALA A 82 -24.31 -22.74 10.85
CA ALA A 82 -22.90 -23.12 10.67
C ALA A 82 -22.38 -22.93 9.24
N MET A 83 -23.26 -22.86 8.25
CA MET A 83 -22.93 -22.60 6.83
C MET A 83 -23.19 -21.16 6.41
N VAL A 84 -23.70 -20.33 7.30
CA VAL A 84 -23.96 -18.91 7.04
C VAL A 84 -22.65 -18.11 7.11
N GLY A 85 -22.44 -17.24 6.16
CA GLY A 85 -21.27 -16.36 6.13
C GLY A 85 -21.53 -15.05 6.87
N PHE A 86 -20.63 -14.70 7.78
CA PHE A 86 -20.61 -13.42 8.49
C PHE A 86 -19.61 -12.50 7.83
N LEU A 87 -20.08 -11.37 7.35
CA LEU A 87 -19.26 -10.42 6.61
C LEU A 87 -18.30 -9.70 7.54
N ALA A 88 -16.99 -9.84 7.28
CA ALA A 88 -15.96 -8.94 7.75
C ALA A 88 -15.55 -8.03 6.61
N GLN A 89 -15.69 -6.72 6.77
CA GLN A 89 -15.46 -5.74 5.72
C GLN A 89 -14.52 -4.65 6.16
N LEU A 90 -13.54 -4.35 5.30
CA LEU A 90 -12.70 -3.18 5.40
C LEU A 90 -13.46 -1.99 4.78
N PRO A 91 -13.69 -0.91 5.53
CA PRO A 91 -14.33 0.28 4.98
C PRO A 91 -13.58 0.86 3.77
N PRO A 92 -14.24 1.62 2.88
CA PRO A 92 -13.57 2.29 1.78
C PRO A 92 -12.36 3.12 2.27
N ALA A 93 -11.29 3.11 1.48
CA ALA A 93 -10.10 3.88 1.80
C ALA A 93 -10.38 5.39 1.79
N PRO A 94 -9.71 6.21 2.63
CA PRO A 94 -9.96 7.66 2.71
C PRO A 94 -9.63 8.43 1.42
N MET A 95 -8.57 8.03 0.68
CA MET A 95 -8.17 8.68 -0.58
C MET A 95 -7.83 7.62 -1.65
N PRO A 96 -8.79 6.77 -2.07
CA PRO A 96 -8.52 5.61 -2.90
C PRO A 96 -8.04 5.97 -4.31
N VAL A 97 -8.37 7.16 -4.80
CA VAL A 97 -7.95 7.67 -6.11
C VAL A 97 -6.45 7.99 -6.15
N LEU A 98 -5.86 8.37 -4.99
CA LEU A 98 -4.45 8.74 -4.90
C LEU A 98 -3.54 7.52 -5.13
N ALA A 99 -3.86 6.39 -4.50
CA ALA A 99 -3.09 5.18 -4.60
C ALA A 99 -3.98 3.94 -4.42
N THR A 100 -3.83 2.96 -5.29
CA THR A 100 -4.54 1.68 -5.19
C THR A 100 -3.87 0.74 -4.19
N GLY A 101 -2.57 0.82 -4.04
CA GLY A 101 -1.79 0.08 -3.03
C GLY A 101 -2.11 -1.41 -3.00
N GLN A 102 -2.37 -1.96 -1.81
CA GLN A 102 -2.74 -3.36 -1.62
C GLN A 102 -4.23 -3.66 -1.88
N SER A 103 -5.08 -2.65 -2.05
CA SER A 103 -6.51 -2.85 -2.32
C SER A 103 -6.79 -3.58 -3.63
N ASP A 104 -5.79 -3.70 -4.50
CA ASP A 104 -5.83 -4.48 -5.73
C ASP A 104 -5.56 -5.98 -5.50
N LEU A 105 -4.73 -6.31 -4.53
CA LEU A 105 -4.23 -7.66 -4.29
C LEU A 105 -4.96 -8.37 -3.14
N VAL A 106 -5.48 -7.60 -2.17
CA VAL A 106 -6.10 -8.12 -0.96
C VAL A 106 -7.59 -7.78 -0.96
N PRO A 107 -8.49 -8.75 -0.78
CA PRO A 107 -9.92 -8.48 -0.72
C PRO A 107 -10.25 -7.56 0.45
N ALA A 108 -11.14 -6.57 0.19
CA ALA A 108 -11.66 -5.67 1.21
C ALA A 108 -12.78 -6.30 2.05
N SER A 109 -13.20 -7.53 1.73
CA SER A 109 -14.25 -8.24 2.48
C SER A 109 -13.92 -9.73 2.56
N GLU A 110 -14.31 -10.34 3.66
CA GLU A 110 -14.21 -11.79 3.88
C GLU A 110 -15.49 -12.31 4.53
N ASN A 111 -16.02 -13.42 4.00
CA ASN A 111 -17.12 -14.13 4.60
C ASN A 111 -16.58 -15.18 5.57
N VAL A 112 -16.74 -14.93 6.85
CA VAL A 112 -16.39 -15.87 7.93
C VAL A 112 -17.52 -16.86 8.09
N ILE A 113 -17.26 -18.12 7.77
CA ILE A 113 -18.22 -19.22 7.86
C ILE A 113 -17.78 -20.11 9.00
N PRO A 114 -18.64 -20.38 10.03
CA PRO A 114 -18.26 -21.22 11.19
C PRO A 114 -17.66 -22.57 10.77
N MET A 115 -18.21 -23.18 9.72
CA MET A 115 -17.73 -24.46 9.18
C MET A 115 -16.42 -24.37 8.38
N ARG A 116 -15.83 -23.19 8.22
CA ARG A 116 -14.61 -22.96 7.42
C ARG A 116 -13.59 -22.08 8.14
N LEU A 117 -13.57 -22.11 9.47
CA LEU A 117 -12.66 -21.27 10.28
C LEU A 117 -11.18 -21.56 10.02
N ALA A 118 -10.83 -22.80 9.66
CA ALA A 118 -9.46 -23.18 9.28
C ALA A 118 -8.98 -22.57 7.95
N THR A 119 -9.87 -21.94 7.15
CA THR A 119 -9.47 -21.31 5.89
C THR A 119 -8.64 -20.04 6.19
N PRO A 120 -7.42 -19.92 5.66
CA PRO A 120 -6.61 -18.71 5.87
C PRO A 120 -7.31 -17.45 5.38
N VAL A 121 -7.12 -16.34 6.11
CA VAL A 121 -7.67 -15.02 5.76
C VAL A 121 -7.03 -14.50 4.46
N GLY A 122 -7.83 -13.90 3.58
CA GLY A 122 -7.35 -13.26 2.36
C GLY A 122 -7.09 -14.21 1.19
N LYS A 123 -7.67 -15.43 1.22
CA LYS A 123 -7.58 -16.37 0.10
C LYS A 123 -8.44 -15.88 -1.07
N ARG A 124 -7.84 -15.17 -2.03
CA ARG A 124 -8.49 -14.91 -3.32
C ARG A 124 -8.28 -16.07 -4.29
N SER A 125 -9.34 -16.40 -5.01
CA SER A 125 -9.32 -17.34 -6.13
C SER A 125 -9.22 -16.62 -7.49
N GLU A 126 -9.07 -15.30 -7.51
CA GLU A 126 -8.96 -14.56 -8.77
C GLU A 126 -7.60 -14.76 -9.42
N ILE A 127 -7.62 -15.06 -10.71
CA ILE A 127 -6.44 -15.12 -11.56
C ILE A 127 -6.09 -13.68 -11.93
N GLU A 128 -5.09 -13.12 -11.25
CA GLU A 128 -4.56 -11.79 -11.56
C GLU A 128 -3.63 -11.85 -12.77
N ASN A 129 -3.66 -10.77 -13.58
CA ASN A 129 -2.73 -10.64 -14.71
C ASN A 129 -1.29 -10.50 -14.18
N PRO A 130 -0.34 -11.36 -14.61
CA PRO A 130 1.06 -11.31 -14.16
C PRO A 130 1.73 -9.94 -14.34
N SER A 131 1.32 -9.15 -15.32
CA SER A 131 1.85 -7.80 -15.54
C SER A 131 1.48 -6.83 -14.40
N HIS A 132 0.29 -6.98 -13.80
CA HIS A 132 -0.12 -6.17 -12.65
C HIS A 132 0.64 -6.55 -11.39
N LEU A 133 1.03 -7.82 -11.25
CA LEU A 133 1.84 -8.28 -10.12
C LEU A 133 3.28 -7.75 -10.15
N LEU A 134 3.83 -7.52 -11.36
CA LEU A 134 5.20 -7.07 -11.54
C LEU A 134 5.36 -5.55 -11.45
N ALA A 135 4.45 -4.79 -12.04
CA ALA A 135 4.56 -3.33 -12.18
C ALA A 135 3.62 -2.54 -11.26
N GLY A 136 2.67 -3.23 -10.59
CA GLY A 136 1.52 -2.57 -9.95
C GLY A 136 0.53 -2.03 -10.98
N ARG A 137 -0.56 -1.43 -10.51
CA ARG A 137 -1.48 -0.72 -11.38
C ARG A 137 -0.96 0.66 -11.72
N PHE A 138 -1.24 1.09 -12.95
CA PHE A 138 -0.94 2.45 -13.39
C PHE A 138 -1.96 3.42 -12.78
N ASP A 139 -1.71 3.81 -11.54
CA ASP A 139 -2.51 4.77 -10.77
C ASP A 139 -1.78 6.12 -10.62
N LEU A 140 -2.37 7.04 -9.89
CA LEU A 140 -1.76 8.35 -9.66
C LEU A 140 -0.47 8.24 -8.84
N ALA A 141 -0.40 7.36 -7.83
CA ALA A 141 0.82 7.13 -7.04
C ALA A 141 1.95 6.58 -7.90
N PHE A 142 1.65 5.69 -8.86
CA PHE A 142 2.62 5.22 -9.84
C PHE A 142 3.21 6.38 -10.64
N VAL A 143 2.36 7.24 -11.19
CA VAL A 143 2.82 8.40 -11.99
C VAL A 143 3.65 9.34 -11.14
N LEU A 144 3.21 9.65 -9.91
CA LEU A 144 3.90 10.57 -9.00
C LEU A 144 5.21 10.00 -8.45
N THR A 145 5.34 8.69 -8.29
CA THR A 145 6.56 8.08 -7.77
C THR A 145 7.60 7.80 -8.86
N TRP A 146 7.16 7.31 -10.03
CA TRP A 146 8.04 6.76 -11.07
C TRP A 146 8.24 7.73 -12.24
N LEU A 147 7.16 8.34 -12.75
CA LEU A 147 7.23 9.17 -13.95
C LEU A 147 7.49 10.65 -13.65
N PHE A 148 6.92 11.19 -12.57
CA PHE A 148 7.12 12.57 -12.18
C PHE A 148 8.61 12.98 -12.10
N PRO A 149 9.52 12.17 -11.49
CA PRO A 149 10.94 12.48 -11.53
C PRO A 149 11.51 12.60 -12.94
N LEU A 150 11.12 11.72 -13.87
CA LEU A 150 11.59 11.77 -15.26
C LEU A 150 11.19 13.06 -15.95
N PHE A 151 9.92 13.47 -15.79
CA PHE A 151 9.45 14.73 -16.33
C PHE A 151 10.18 15.90 -15.69
N LEU A 152 10.38 15.89 -14.38
CA LEU A 152 11.11 16.93 -13.69
C LEU A 152 12.58 17.02 -14.18
N LEU A 153 13.26 15.89 -14.30
CA LEU A 153 14.63 15.81 -14.80
C LEU A 153 14.75 16.24 -16.26
N ALA A 154 13.74 15.98 -17.10
CA ALA A 154 13.69 16.47 -18.49
C ALA A 154 13.70 17.99 -18.59
N PHE A 155 13.25 18.72 -17.58
CA PHE A 155 13.37 20.17 -17.50
C PHE A 155 14.65 20.65 -16.81
N LEU A 156 15.27 19.81 -15.99
CA LEU A 156 16.40 20.19 -15.13
C LEU A 156 17.76 19.66 -15.61
N TYR A 157 17.82 18.88 -16.70
CA TYR A 157 19.09 18.27 -17.15
C TYR A 157 20.15 19.30 -17.58
N ASP A 158 19.75 20.44 -18.14
CA ASP A 158 20.63 21.46 -18.62
C ASP A 158 20.46 22.79 -17.87
N LEU A 159 20.82 22.80 -16.59
CA LEU A 159 20.76 24.02 -15.78
C LEU A 159 22.01 24.88 -15.90
N MET A 160 23.19 24.25 -16.09
CA MET A 160 24.48 24.94 -16.16
C MET A 160 25.47 24.25 -17.12
N ALA A 161 25.28 22.97 -17.35
CA ALA A 161 26.22 22.12 -18.07
C ALA A 161 26.39 22.58 -19.55
N GLY A 162 25.30 22.96 -20.22
CA GLY A 162 25.34 23.49 -21.59
C GLY A 162 25.95 24.87 -21.67
N ASP A 163 25.79 25.74 -20.68
CA ASP A 163 26.47 27.04 -20.61
C ASP A 163 27.96 26.88 -20.38
N ARG A 164 28.37 25.84 -19.61
CA ARG A 164 29.79 25.48 -19.46
C ARG A 164 30.40 25.02 -20.78
N GLU A 165 29.72 24.12 -21.48
CA GLU A 165 30.11 23.55 -22.76
C GLU A 165 30.29 24.64 -23.82
N LYS A 166 29.39 25.63 -23.88
CA LYS A 166 29.42 26.76 -24.83
C LYS A 166 30.35 27.90 -24.39
N GLY A 167 30.96 27.83 -23.20
CA GLY A 167 31.81 28.90 -22.64
C GLY A 167 31.04 30.13 -22.12
N THR A 168 29.72 30.18 -22.25
CA THR A 168 28.88 31.32 -21.82
C THR A 168 28.82 31.46 -20.31
N LEU A 169 29.08 30.38 -19.55
CA LEU A 169 29.16 30.42 -18.10
C LEU A 169 30.18 31.43 -17.57
N ARG A 170 31.36 31.53 -18.18
CA ARG A 170 32.40 32.49 -17.78
C ARG A 170 31.91 33.93 -17.89
N LEU A 171 31.19 34.25 -18.97
CA LEU A 171 30.62 35.58 -19.19
C LEU A 171 29.53 35.90 -18.16
N ALA A 172 28.66 34.93 -17.81
CA ALA A 172 27.64 35.11 -16.77
C ALA A 172 28.26 35.34 -15.38
N LEU A 173 29.32 34.60 -15.03
CA LEU A 173 30.00 34.73 -13.75
C LEU A 173 30.83 36.04 -13.65
N SER A 174 31.35 36.57 -14.76
CA SER A 174 32.09 37.86 -14.76
C SER A 174 31.18 39.05 -14.43
N GLN A 175 29.84 38.90 -14.51
CA GLN A 175 28.87 39.91 -14.10
C GLN A 175 28.58 39.93 -12.61
N GLY A 176 29.33 39.18 -11.79
CA GLY A 176 29.17 39.15 -10.34
C GLY A 176 27.94 38.33 -9.85
N ILE A 177 27.41 37.48 -10.72
CA ILE A 177 26.25 36.59 -10.34
C ILE A 177 26.77 35.40 -9.53
N SER A 178 26.16 35.16 -8.37
CA SER A 178 26.45 33.97 -7.58
C SER A 178 26.07 32.68 -8.35
N PRO A 179 27.01 31.72 -8.59
CA PRO A 179 26.70 30.47 -9.28
C PRO A 179 25.56 29.70 -8.64
N VAL A 180 25.55 29.62 -7.31
CA VAL A 180 24.48 28.93 -6.49
C VAL A 180 23.14 29.61 -6.71
N GLY A 181 23.10 30.94 -6.55
CA GLY A 181 21.85 31.69 -6.69
C GLY A 181 21.28 31.64 -8.12
N TRP A 182 22.17 31.60 -9.13
CA TRP A 182 21.76 31.45 -10.52
C TRP A 182 21.16 30.07 -10.81
N LEU A 183 21.86 29.02 -10.39
CA LEU A 183 21.44 27.63 -10.59
C LEU A 183 20.11 27.30 -9.86
N CYS A 184 19.98 27.73 -8.60
CA CYS A 184 18.75 27.51 -7.84
C CYS A 184 17.53 28.21 -8.45
N ARG A 185 17.69 29.42 -8.99
CA ARG A 185 16.57 30.14 -9.62
C ARG A 185 16.16 29.52 -10.94
N ARG A 186 17.12 29.06 -11.76
CA ARG A 186 16.83 28.30 -12.98
C ARG A 186 16.12 26.98 -12.65
N ALA A 187 16.63 26.25 -11.67
CA ALA A 187 15.99 25.01 -11.20
C ALA A 187 14.55 25.26 -10.74
N LEU A 188 14.33 26.29 -9.92
CA LEU A 188 12.99 26.65 -9.45
C LEU A 188 12.05 27.03 -10.62
N ALA A 189 12.50 27.89 -11.54
CA ALA A 189 11.69 28.31 -12.67
C ALA A 189 11.30 27.12 -13.56
N ARG A 190 12.24 26.21 -13.83
CA ARG A 190 12.01 25.06 -14.70
C ARG A 190 11.23 23.93 -14.03
N ALA A 191 11.39 23.76 -12.71
CA ALA A 191 10.62 22.79 -11.95
C ALA A 191 9.14 23.20 -11.75
N LEU A 192 8.87 24.51 -11.68
CA LEU A 192 7.55 25.04 -11.29
C LEU A 192 6.38 24.46 -12.10
N PRO A 193 6.38 24.41 -13.44
CA PRO A 193 5.23 23.90 -14.20
C PRO A 193 4.96 22.42 -13.92
N VAL A 194 6.00 21.58 -13.81
CA VAL A 194 5.88 20.15 -13.52
C VAL A 194 5.38 19.94 -12.09
N MET A 195 5.94 20.67 -11.13
CA MET A 195 5.50 20.66 -9.73
C MET A 195 4.04 21.08 -9.59
N THR A 196 3.63 22.14 -10.28
CA THR A 196 2.24 22.62 -10.24
C THR A 196 1.26 21.57 -10.74
N LEU A 197 1.58 20.86 -11.85
CA LEU A 197 0.76 19.78 -12.37
C LEU A 197 0.68 18.60 -11.39
N ALA A 198 1.80 18.18 -10.80
CA ALA A 198 1.83 17.10 -9.82
C ALA A 198 1.01 17.43 -8.56
N LEU A 199 1.20 18.64 -8.01
CA LEU A 199 0.46 19.10 -6.84
C LEU A 199 -1.05 19.28 -7.15
N ALA A 200 -1.39 19.80 -8.33
CA ALA A 200 -2.79 19.93 -8.74
C ALA A 200 -3.48 18.57 -8.89
N ALA A 201 -2.81 17.59 -9.51
CA ALA A 201 -3.36 16.23 -9.62
C ALA A 201 -3.54 15.58 -8.23
N THR A 202 -2.59 15.78 -7.32
CA THR A 202 -2.70 15.31 -5.93
C THR A 202 -3.86 15.99 -5.20
N ALA A 203 -4.03 17.31 -5.41
CA ALA A 203 -5.13 18.06 -4.81
C ALA A 203 -6.50 17.61 -5.33
N LEU A 204 -6.60 17.28 -6.62
CA LEU A 204 -7.82 16.72 -7.22
C LEU A 204 -8.17 15.35 -6.65
N ALA A 205 -7.17 14.48 -6.41
CA ALA A 205 -7.39 13.17 -5.81
C ALA A 205 -7.88 13.23 -4.35
N GLY A 206 -7.69 14.35 -3.66
CA GLY A 206 -8.16 14.58 -2.30
C GLY A 206 -9.32 15.58 -2.20
N ALA A 207 -10.01 15.89 -3.30
CA ALA A 207 -11.03 16.94 -3.34
C ALA A 207 -12.24 16.66 -2.43
N ASP A 208 -12.56 15.39 -2.19
CA ASP A 208 -13.69 14.98 -1.33
C ASP A 208 -13.42 15.18 0.18
N GLY A 209 -12.18 15.49 0.57
CA GLY A 209 -11.79 15.70 1.95
C GLY A 209 -10.57 16.60 2.10
N LEU A 210 -10.78 17.92 2.22
CA LEU A 210 -9.74 18.87 2.64
C LEU A 210 -9.36 18.60 4.11
N GLY A 211 -8.35 17.80 4.33
CA GLY A 211 -7.94 17.40 5.66
C GLY A 211 -6.44 17.17 5.78
N LEU A 212 -6.05 16.65 6.94
CA LEU A 212 -4.66 16.33 7.27
C LEU A 212 -4.00 15.42 6.20
N ARG A 213 -4.74 14.47 5.64
CA ARG A 213 -4.26 13.53 4.60
C ARG A 213 -3.88 14.26 3.30
N LEU A 214 -4.71 15.19 2.84
CA LEU A 214 -4.38 16.00 1.66
C LEU A 214 -3.12 16.85 1.89
N GLY A 215 -3.03 17.52 3.05
CA GLY A 215 -1.85 18.30 3.41
C GLY A 215 -0.57 17.45 3.43
N ALA A 216 -0.65 16.25 3.99
CA ALA A 216 0.45 15.28 4.00
C ALA A 216 0.84 14.82 2.58
N ALA A 217 -0.14 14.50 1.72
CA ALA A 217 0.11 14.10 0.33
C ALA A 217 0.84 15.20 -0.48
N LEU A 218 0.37 16.44 -0.36
CA LEU A 218 1.01 17.59 -0.99
C LEU A 218 2.44 17.79 -0.47
N ALA A 219 2.69 17.63 0.83
CA ALA A 219 4.02 17.71 1.42
C ALA A 219 4.95 16.59 0.91
N VAL A 220 4.44 15.36 0.75
CA VAL A 220 5.20 14.24 0.17
C VAL A 220 5.68 14.60 -1.24
N ILE A 221 4.78 15.07 -2.11
CA ILE A 221 5.13 15.42 -3.50
C ILE A 221 6.09 16.61 -3.54
N ALA A 222 5.89 17.63 -2.71
CA ALA A 222 6.78 18.78 -2.65
C ALA A 222 8.20 18.39 -2.20
N ILE A 223 8.33 17.57 -1.16
CA ILE A 223 9.64 17.13 -0.63
C ILE A 223 10.31 16.15 -1.60
N TYR A 224 9.57 15.27 -2.24
CA TYR A 224 10.11 14.37 -3.27
C TYR A 224 10.61 15.13 -4.49
N GLY A 225 9.85 16.12 -4.96
CA GLY A 225 10.29 17.01 -6.04
C GLY A 225 11.51 17.84 -5.66
N LEU A 226 11.59 18.32 -4.40
CA LEU A 226 12.77 19.02 -3.86
C LEU A 226 14.02 18.13 -3.90
N PHE A 227 13.90 16.86 -3.52
CA PHE A 227 15.01 15.90 -3.61
C PHE A 227 15.54 15.80 -5.05
N TRP A 228 14.67 15.59 -6.05
CA TRP A 228 15.07 15.46 -7.43
C TRP A 228 15.64 16.75 -8.01
N ALA A 229 15.07 17.90 -7.64
CA ALA A 229 15.60 19.20 -8.05
C ALA A 229 17.00 19.44 -7.44
N THR A 230 17.19 19.07 -6.17
CA THR A 230 18.51 19.19 -5.50
C THR A 230 19.54 18.27 -6.16
N LEU A 231 19.15 17.06 -6.50
CA LEU A 231 20.03 16.10 -7.21
C LEU A 231 20.39 16.64 -8.61
N ALA A 232 19.43 17.23 -9.33
CA ALA A 232 19.68 17.84 -10.64
C ALA A 232 20.68 19.02 -10.52
N VAL A 233 20.50 19.87 -9.52
CA VAL A 233 21.45 20.96 -9.22
C VAL A 233 22.85 20.40 -8.93
N ALA A 234 22.94 19.35 -8.12
CA ALA A 234 24.20 18.73 -7.73
C ALA A 234 24.96 18.12 -8.93
N ILE A 235 24.25 17.41 -9.81
CA ILE A 235 24.85 16.81 -11.02
C ILE A 235 25.27 17.90 -12.01
N ASN A 236 24.44 18.94 -12.24
CA ASN A 236 24.81 20.07 -13.10
C ASN A 236 26.02 20.87 -12.59
N ALA A 237 26.25 20.88 -11.26
CA ALA A 237 27.42 21.54 -10.67
C ALA A 237 28.74 20.94 -11.17
N VAL A 238 28.76 19.63 -11.46
CA VAL A 238 29.97 18.88 -11.85
C VAL A 238 30.00 18.45 -13.31
N ALA A 239 28.87 18.34 -13.97
CA ALA A 239 28.76 17.89 -15.35
C ALA A 239 29.44 18.91 -16.32
N ASN A 240 30.19 18.39 -17.30
CA ASN A 240 30.93 19.22 -18.27
C ASN A 240 30.12 19.58 -19.53
N SER A 241 29.07 18.76 -19.83
CA SER A 241 28.19 19.00 -20.97
C SER A 241 26.75 18.67 -20.63
N ALA A 242 25.79 19.20 -21.40
CA ALA A 242 24.37 18.88 -21.26
C ALA A 242 24.11 17.38 -21.42
N ALA A 243 24.81 16.71 -22.33
CA ALA A 243 24.70 15.27 -22.55
C ALA A 243 25.14 14.43 -21.33
N THR A 244 26.30 14.82 -20.72
CA THR A 244 26.75 14.12 -19.50
C THR A 244 25.83 14.35 -18.30
N ALA A 245 25.25 15.53 -18.16
CA ALA A 245 24.27 15.83 -17.14
C ALA A 245 23.01 14.97 -17.32
N ALA A 246 22.47 14.93 -18.53
CA ALA A 246 21.28 14.12 -18.85
C ALA A 246 21.52 12.63 -18.62
N ALA A 247 22.65 12.08 -19.08
CA ALA A 247 23.02 10.68 -18.88
C ALA A 247 23.18 10.35 -17.39
N SER A 248 23.84 11.22 -16.60
CA SER A 248 24.04 11.01 -15.15
C SER A 248 22.72 11.07 -14.38
N LEU A 249 21.82 11.99 -14.74
CA LEU A 249 20.49 12.10 -14.13
C LEU A 249 19.62 10.89 -14.47
N GLY A 250 19.65 10.43 -15.74
CA GLY A 250 18.95 9.22 -16.16
C GLY A 250 19.47 7.97 -15.44
N ALA A 251 20.80 7.83 -15.32
CA ALA A 251 21.40 6.72 -14.57
C ALA A 251 21.06 6.77 -13.08
N ALA A 252 21.05 7.97 -12.46
CA ALA A 252 20.62 8.14 -11.07
C ALA A 252 19.14 7.77 -10.88
N TRP A 253 18.29 8.16 -11.83
CA TRP A 253 16.87 7.77 -11.79
C TRP A 253 16.70 6.25 -11.87
N VAL A 254 17.35 5.59 -12.83
CA VAL A 254 17.33 4.11 -12.94
C VAL A 254 17.83 3.46 -11.64
N ALA A 255 18.94 3.95 -11.09
CA ALA A 255 19.52 3.39 -9.86
C ALA A 255 18.58 3.55 -8.66
N ILE A 256 17.98 4.72 -8.47
CA ILE A 256 17.16 5.04 -7.29
C ILE A 256 15.74 4.47 -7.42
N VAL A 257 15.14 4.54 -8.60
CA VAL A 257 13.72 4.22 -8.79
C VAL A 257 13.49 2.76 -9.18
N LEU A 258 14.43 2.14 -9.91
CA LEU A 258 14.28 0.77 -10.40
C LEU A 258 15.22 -0.21 -9.66
N VAL A 259 16.52 0.07 -9.67
CA VAL A 259 17.52 -0.89 -9.19
C VAL A 259 17.48 -1.03 -7.67
N ALA A 260 17.49 0.07 -6.93
CA ALA A 260 17.55 0.03 -5.47
C ALA A 260 16.32 -0.66 -4.85
N PRO A 261 15.06 -0.37 -5.24
CA PRO A 261 13.89 -1.11 -4.75
C PRO A 261 13.94 -2.60 -5.10
N THR A 262 14.34 -2.94 -6.33
CA THR A 262 14.42 -4.34 -6.77
C THR A 262 15.46 -5.12 -5.95
N LEU A 263 16.64 -4.55 -5.76
CA LEU A 263 17.69 -5.19 -4.95
C LEU A 263 17.28 -5.33 -3.49
N LEU A 264 16.61 -4.32 -2.93
CA LEU A 264 16.14 -4.36 -1.55
C LEU A 264 15.08 -5.44 -1.34
N ASN A 265 14.11 -5.55 -2.26
CA ASN A 265 13.09 -6.60 -2.20
C ASN A 265 13.71 -7.99 -2.36
N LEU A 266 14.61 -8.17 -3.33
CA LEU A 266 15.32 -9.43 -3.52
C LEU A 266 16.15 -9.83 -2.29
N ALA A 267 16.82 -8.87 -1.66
CA ALA A 267 17.57 -9.11 -0.43
C ALA A 267 16.63 -9.50 0.73
N ALA A 268 15.51 -8.81 0.90
CA ALA A 268 14.53 -9.13 1.94
C ALA A 268 13.92 -10.54 1.73
N GLU A 269 13.58 -10.91 0.50
CA GLU A 269 13.06 -12.23 0.15
C GLU A 269 14.12 -13.33 0.36
N SER A 270 15.36 -13.07 -0.01
CA SER A 270 16.47 -14.01 0.17
C SER A 270 16.80 -14.24 1.65
N LEU A 271 16.74 -13.19 2.49
CA LEU A 271 17.00 -13.29 3.93
C LEU A 271 15.86 -13.96 4.70
N TYR A 272 14.63 -13.76 4.26
CA TYR A 272 13.42 -14.26 4.93
C TYR A 272 12.50 -14.95 3.93
N PRO A 273 12.88 -16.14 3.39
CA PRO A 273 12.09 -16.83 2.40
C PRO A 273 10.75 -17.27 3.00
N THR A 274 9.65 -16.91 2.34
CA THR A 274 8.30 -17.35 2.74
C THR A 274 8.02 -18.75 2.23
N PRO A 275 7.29 -19.58 3.01
CA PRO A 275 6.78 -20.85 2.51
C PRO A 275 5.98 -20.63 1.21
N SER A 276 6.12 -21.54 0.27
CA SER A 276 5.41 -21.45 -1.00
C SER A 276 3.90 -21.65 -0.82
N ARG A 277 3.08 -21.05 -1.69
CA ARG A 277 1.62 -21.30 -1.67
C ARG A 277 1.27 -22.78 -1.82
N PRO A 278 1.93 -23.57 -2.70
CA PRO A 278 1.74 -25.04 -2.74
C PRO A 278 2.01 -25.73 -1.40
N GLU A 279 3.03 -25.31 -0.66
CA GLU A 279 3.35 -25.85 0.67
C GLU A 279 2.23 -25.61 1.68
N LEU A 280 1.67 -24.41 1.72
CA LEU A 280 0.50 -24.07 2.57
C LEU A 280 -0.72 -24.92 2.20
N VAL A 281 -0.99 -25.07 0.89
CA VAL A 281 -2.11 -25.91 0.42
C VAL A 281 -1.88 -27.36 0.75
N ALA A 282 -0.66 -27.88 0.59
CA ALA A 282 -0.30 -29.24 0.94
C ALA A 282 -0.47 -29.51 2.45
N ALA A 283 0.04 -28.61 3.30
CA ALA A 283 -0.12 -28.68 4.74
C ALA A 283 -1.61 -28.68 5.15
N SER A 284 -2.43 -27.81 4.55
CA SER A 284 -3.87 -27.77 4.81
C SER A 284 -4.59 -29.06 4.38
N ARG A 285 -4.26 -29.60 3.20
CA ARG A 285 -4.83 -30.87 2.71
C ARG A 285 -4.43 -32.05 3.58
N GLN A 286 -3.16 -32.13 3.98
CA GLN A 286 -2.68 -33.18 4.86
C GLN A 286 -3.37 -33.12 6.22
N ALA A 287 -3.42 -31.92 6.82
CA ALA A 287 -4.10 -31.72 8.11
C ALA A 287 -5.58 -32.11 8.05
N SER A 288 -6.27 -31.74 6.95
CA SER A 288 -7.68 -32.11 6.72
C SER A 288 -7.87 -33.63 6.61
N GLY A 289 -7.01 -34.30 5.83
CA GLY A 289 -7.08 -35.77 5.67
C GLY A 289 -6.74 -36.54 6.95
N GLU A 290 -5.87 -36.00 7.80
CA GLU A 290 -5.56 -36.57 9.11
C GLU A 290 -6.70 -36.35 10.10
N ALA A 291 -7.27 -35.14 10.18
CA ALA A 291 -8.39 -34.80 11.04
C ALA A 291 -9.63 -35.65 10.70
N GLU A 292 -9.92 -35.83 9.40
CA GLU A 292 -11.04 -36.68 8.96
C GLU A 292 -10.88 -38.16 9.38
N LYS A 293 -9.65 -38.69 9.30
CA LYS A 293 -9.37 -40.07 9.75
C LYS A 293 -9.47 -40.25 11.27
N LEU A 294 -9.24 -39.21 12.03
CA LEU A 294 -9.23 -39.21 13.50
C LEU A 294 -10.52 -38.66 14.10
N GLY A 295 -11.55 -38.37 13.30
CA GLY A 295 -12.74 -37.64 13.73
C GLY A 295 -13.36 -38.14 15.05
N ASP A 296 -13.60 -39.44 15.20
CA ASP A 296 -14.14 -40.04 16.42
C ASP A 296 -13.18 -39.87 17.61
N GLN A 297 -11.88 -40.00 17.39
CA GLN A 297 -10.87 -39.85 18.46
C GLN A 297 -10.74 -38.38 18.88
N LEU A 298 -10.84 -37.47 17.93
CA LEU A 298 -10.77 -36.03 18.18
C LEU A 298 -11.95 -35.57 19.03
N ILE A 299 -13.16 -36.02 18.70
CA ILE A 299 -14.36 -35.68 19.48
C ILE A 299 -14.33 -36.28 20.87
N ASP A 300 -13.87 -37.54 21.03
CA ASP A 300 -13.69 -38.18 22.33
C ASP A 300 -12.67 -37.43 23.20
N SER A 301 -11.58 -36.95 22.60
CA SER A 301 -10.59 -36.15 23.30
C SER A 301 -11.14 -34.77 23.66
N PHE A 302 -11.88 -34.13 22.77
CA PHE A 302 -12.54 -32.87 23.02
C PHE A 302 -13.50 -32.93 24.21
N TYR A 303 -14.35 -33.96 24.27
CA TYR A 303 -15.28 -34.11 25.40
C TYR A 303 -14.61 -34.56 26.72
N LYS A 304 -13.38 -35.08 26.66
CA LYS A 304 -12.57 -35.29 27.87
C LYS A 304 -12.00 -33.99 28.41
N GLU A 305 -11.61 -33.12 27.52
CA GLU A 305 -11.07 -31.79 27.86
C GLU A 305 -12.17 -30.78 28.22
N HIS A 306 -13.35 -30.92 27.58
CA HIS A 306 -14.54 -30.06 27.74
C HIS A 306 -15.78 -30.86 28.12
N PRO A 307 -15.84 -31.48 29.34
CA PRO A 307 -16.97 -32.31 29.74
C PRO A 307 -18.30 -31.55 29.85
N GLU A 308 -18.23 -30.23 30.03
CA GLU A 308 -19.37 -29.31 30.08
C GLU A 308 -20.07 -29.13 28.72
N LEU A 309 -19.39 -29.44 27.62
CA LEU A 309 -19.92 -29.37 26.27
C LEU A 309 -20.42 -30.73 25.74
N ALA A 310 -20.15 -31.81 26.47
CA ALA A 310 -20.57 -33.13 26.03
C ALA A 310 -22.10 -33.26 26.12
N PRO A 311 -22.79 -33.75 25.06
CA PRO A 311 -24.21 -33.98 25.08
C PRO A 311 -24.55 -35.14 26.07
N PRO A 312 -25.80 -35.20 26.62
CA PRO A 312 -26.18 -36.19 27.61
C PRO A 312 -25.99 -37.64 27.14
N ASP A 313 -26.21 -37.91 25.86
CA ASP A 313 -26.04 -39.21 25.22
C ASP A 313 -24.59 -39.54 24.84
N LYS A 314 -23.65 -38.59 25.05
CA LYS A 314 -22.23 -38.66 24.69
C LYS A 314 -21.97 -38.99 23.21
N ARG A 315 -22.96 -38.81 22.34
CA ARG A 315 -22.83 -38.98 20.90
C ARG A 315 -22.68 -37.62 20.26
N ALA A 316 -21.57 -37.41 19.56
CA ALA A 316 -21.39 -36.19 18.80
C ALA A 316 -22.34 -36.15 17.58
N ASP A 317 -22.92 -34.98 17.34
CA ASP A 317 -23.57 -34.72 16.06
C ASP A 317 -22.52 -34.50 14.97
N TYR A 318 -22.90 -34.77 13.73
CA TYR A 318 -22.05 -34.59 12.57
C TYR A 318 -21.40 -33.17 12.53
N TRP A 319 -22.17 -32.15 12.90
CA TRP A 319 -21.71 -30.78 12.87
C TRP A 319 -20.73 -30.46 13.99
N ALA A 320 -20.95 -30.97 15.19
CA ALA A 320 -20.00 -30.87 16.29
C ALA A 320 -18.67 -31.55 15.93
N MET A 321 -18.73 -32.74 15.33
CA MET A 321 -17.54 -33.45 14.84
C MET A 321 -16.80 -32.66 13.79
N LYS A 322 -17.52 -32.08 12.81
CA LYS A 322 -16.90 -31.26 11.75
C LYS A 322 -16.27 -29.96 12.26
N LEU A 323 -16.87 -29.31 13.27
CA LEU A 323 -16.25 -28.15 13.91
C LEU A 323 -14.95 -28.52 14.63
N THR A 324 -14.96 -29.61 15.43
CA THR A 324 -13.76 -30.12 16.09
C THR A 324 -12.66 -30.52 15.09
N GLU A 325 -13.02 -31.15 13.96
CA GLU A 325 -12.09 -31.41 12.86
C GLU A 325 -11.49 -30.11 12.29
N GLN A 326 -12.30 -29.06 12.10
CA GLN A 326 -11.82 -27.77 11.59
C GLN A 326 -10.89 -27.07 12.58
N GLU A 327 -11.17 -27.13 13.87
CA GLU A 327 -10.30 -26.60 14.92
C GLU A 327 -8.94 -27.33 14.94
N GLU A 328 -8.96 -28.66 14.81
CA GLU A 328 -7.73 -29.46 14.72
C GLU A 328 -6.92 -29.13 13.45
N VAL A 329 -7.59 -28.96 12.30
CA VAL A 329 -6.97 -28.52 11.06
C VAL A 329 -6.33 -27.14 11.25
N ALA A 330 -7.06 -26.19 11.84
CA ALA A 330 -6.55 -24.85 12.12
C ALA A 330 -5.31 -24.91 13.02
N ARG A 331 -5.34 -25.72 14.08
CA ARG A 331 -4.22 -25.91 15.00
C ARG A 331 -2.98 -26.49 14.31
N LYS A 332 -3.17 -27.49 13.43
CA LYS A 332 -2.07 -28.13 12.67
C LYS A 332 -1.47 -27.22 11.59
N VAL A 333 -2.29 -26.37 10.98
CA VAL A 333 -1.85 -25.44 9.93
C VAL A 333 -1.24 -24.16 10.53
N ALA A 334 -1.64 -23.76 11.73
CA ALA A 334 -1.19 -22.55 12.39
C ALA A 334 0.34 -22.35 12.37
N PRO A 335 1.20 -23.35 12.68
CA PRO A 335 2.66 -23.14 12.64
C PRO A 335 3.20 -22.76 11.27
N VAL A 336 2.63 -23.30 10.18
CA VAL A 336 3.04 -23.00 8.81
C VAL A 336 2.56 -21.60 8.43
N LEU A 337 1.33 -21.26 8.81
CA LEU A 337 0.75 -19.95 8.58
C LEU A 337 1.47 -18.87 9.37
N ASP A 338 1.75 -19.10 10.64
CA ASP A 338 2.50 -18.18 11.50
C ASP A 338 3.93 -17.98 10.98
N LYS A 339 4.58 -19.03 10.49
CA LYS A 339 5.88 -18.92 9.83
C LYS A 339 5.78 -18.02 8.58
N PHE A 340 4.75 -18.22 7.75
CA PHE A 340 4.53 -17.40 6.57
C PHE A 340 4.29 -15.92 6.93
N GLU A 341 3.41 -15.64 7.88
CA GLU A 341 3.10 -14.28 8.35
C GLU A 341 4.33 -13.61 8.98
N ASN A 342 5.08 -14.33 9.81
CA ASN A 342 6.31 -13.83 10.44
C ASN A 342 7.41 -13.52 9.40
N GLN A 343 7.57 -14.35 8.37
CA GLN A 343 8.55 -14.09 7.31
C GLN A 343 8.16 -12.84 6.51
N LEU A 344 6.88 -12.70 6.12
CA LEU A 344 6.40 -11.48 5.46
C LEU A 344 6.63 -10.24 6.32
N MET A 345 6.35 -10.32 7.63
CA MET A 345 6.58 -9.20 8.55
C MET A 345 8.08 -8.84 8.61
N ARG A 346 8.97 -9.81 8.68
CA ARG A 346 10.43 -9.59 8.67
C ARG A 346 10.92 -8.98 7.36
N GLN A 347 10.39 -9.43 6.21
CA GLN A 347 10.66 -8.81 4.91
C GLN A 347 10.25 -7.34 4.93
N GLN A 348 9.03 -7.03 5.37
CA GLN A 348 8.52 -5.66 5.44
C GLN A 348 9.33 -4.79 6.41
N GLN A 349 9.75 -5.33 7.57
CA GLN A 349 10.61 -4.63 8.52
C GLN A 349 11.98 -4.33 7.91
N THR A 350 12.57 -5.27 7.17
CA THR A 350 13.85 -5.08 6.48
C THR A 350 13.73 -3.99 5.41
N VAL A 351 12.71 -4.05 4.58
CA VAL A 351 12.44 -2.98 3.59
C VAL A 351 12.25 -1.64 4.29
N GLY A 352 11.49 -1.59 5.38
CA GLY A 352 11.26 -0.38 6.16
C GLY A 352 12.53 0.22 6.79
N GLN A 353 13.48 -0.61 7.22
CA GLN A 353 14.77 -0.15 7.76
C GLN A 353 15.67 0.45 6.67
N TRP A 354 15.69 -0.16 5.49
CA TRP A 354 16.56 0.23 4.38
C TRP A 354 15.88 1.12 3.33
N ARG A 355 14.61 1.47 3.51
CA ARG A 355 13.81 2.24 2.54
C ARG A 355 14.44 3.57 2.12
N PHE A 356 15.26 4.17 2.99
CA PHE A 356 15.95 5.43 2.72
C PHE A 356 17.02 5.33 1.62
N VAL A 357 17.43 4.13 1.21
CA VAL A 357 18.28 3.92 0.02
C VAL A 357 17.58 4.40 -1.25
N SER A 358 16.24 4.36 -1.26
CA SER A 358 15.44 4.86 -2.37
C SER A 358 14.33 5.80 -1.90
N PRO A 359 14.47 7.12 -2.12
CA PRO A 359 13.39 8.06 -1.89
C PRO A 359 12.07 7.71 -2.61
N ALA A 360 12.13 6.93 -3.70
CA ALA A 360 10.94 6.43 -4.38
C ALA A 360 10.14 5.44 -3.53
N ILE A 361 10.82 4.52 -2.81
CA ILE A 361 10.15 3.60 -1.85
C ILE A 361 9.43 4.41 -0.79
N VAL A 362 10.14 5.35 -0.15
CA VAL A 362 9.58 6.19 0.91
C VAL A 362 8.36 6.97 0.43
N THR A 363 8.44 7.53 -0.79
CA THR A 363 7.34 8.29 -1.39
C THR A 363 6.13 7.38 -1.68
N HIS A 364 6.35 6.21 -2.26
CA HIS A 364 5.28 5.26 -2.56
C HIS A 364 4.60 4.73 -1.29
N GLU A 365 5.37 4.34 -0.27
CA GLU A 365 4.84 3.94 1.03
C GLU A 365 4.03 5.06 1.68
N ALA A 366 4.54 6.30 1.67
CA ALA A 366 3.83 7.44 2.22
C ALA A 366 2.50 7.74 1.50
N LEU A 367 2.48 7.68 0.16
CA LEU A 367 1.26 7.89 -0.61
C LEU A 367 0.21 6.80 -0.35
N THR A 368 0.61 5.53 -0.25
CA THR A 368 -0.29 4.43 0.06
C THR A 368 -0.80 4.47 1.50
N ASP A 369 0.03 4.86 2.48
CA ASP A 369 -0.39 5.04 3.88
C ASP A 369 -1.40 6.20 3.98
N ILE A 370 -1.14 7.33 3.34
CA ILE A 370 -2.06 8.48 3.27
C ILE A 370 -3.38 8.10 2.60
N ALA A 371 -3.31 7.34 1.50
CA ALA A 371 -4.49 6.86 0.79
C ALA A 371 -5.34 5.87 1.62
N GLY A 372 -4.76 5.24 2.64
CA GLY A 372 -5.40 4.17 3.40
C GLY A 372 -5.45 2.83 2.66
N THR A 373 -4.56 2.65 1.68
CA THR A 373 -4.45 1.44 0.85
C THR A 373 -3.14 0.69 1.08
N GLY A 374 -2.35 1.14 2.06
CA GLY A 374 -1.04 0.61 2.40
C GLY A 374 -1.08 -0.71 3.16
N TYR A 375 0.11 -1.26 3.37
CA TYR A 375 0.33 -2.54 4.05
C TYR A 375 -0.28 -2.58 5.46
N TRP A 376 -0.09 -1.53 6.26
CA TRP A 376 -0.44 -1.53 7.69
C TRP A 376 -1.95 -1.63 7.91
N ARG A 377 -2.75 -0.91 7.14
CA ARG A 377 -4.21 -0.95 7.24
C ARG A 377 -4.76 -2.34 6.87
N HIS A 378 -4.23 -2.96 5.80
CA HIS A 378 -4.62 -4.32 5.42
C HIS A 378 -4.14 -5.38 6.41
N GLN A 379 -3.00 -5.18 7.04
CA GLN A 379 -2.51 -6.05 8.10
C GLN A 379 -3.39 -5.95 9.36
N ALA A 380 -3.81 -4.75 9.75
CA ALA A 380 -4.75 -4.52 10.83
C ALA A 380 -6.10 -5.21 10.54
N PHE A 381 -6.61 -5.08 9.32
CA PHE A 381 -7.82 -5.78 8.90
C PHE A 381 -7.69 -7.30 9.03
N ARG A 382 -6.62 -7.89 8.51
CA ARG A 382 -6.39 -9.35 8.62
C ARG A 382 -6.32 -9.81 10.07
N LYS A 383 -5.66 -9.04 10.94
CA LYS A 383 -5.59 -9.35 12.37
C LYS A 383 -6.99 -9.33 13.00
N GLN A 384 -7.78 -8.28 12.75
CA GLN A 384 -9.14 -8.16 13.29
C GLN A 384 -10.09 -9.24 12.74
N VAL A 385 -9.94 -9.64 11.47
CA VAL A 385 -10.67 -10.79 10.91
C VAL A 385 -10.28 -12.09 11.60
N LYS A 386 -9.01 -12.28 11.96
CA LYS A 386 -8.56 -13.47 12.72
C LYS A 386 -9.17 -13.50 14.12
N GLU A 387 -9.24 -12.36 14.80
CA GLU A 387 -9.94 -12.20 16.09
C GLU A 387 -11.43 -12.47 15.94
N PHE A 388 -12.08 -11.90 14.94
CA PHE A 388 -13.49 -12.14 14.65
C PHE A 388 -13.81 -13.61 14.34
N LYS A 389 -12.91 -14.34 13.66
CA LYS A 389 -13.05 -15.81 13.49
C LYS A 389 -13.06 -16.54 14.82
N GLN A 390 -12.26 -16.10 15.77
CA GLN A 390 -12.25 -16.68 17.12
C GLN A 390 -13.57 -16.38 17.84
N ASP A 391 -14.06 -15.14 17.78
CA ASP A 391 -15.35 -14.78 18.39
C ASP A 391 -16.50 -15.61 17.82
N ILE A 392 -16.49 -15.84 16.49
CA ILE A 392 -17.46 -16.72 15.83
C ILE A 392 -17.33 -18.16 16.31
N SER A 393 -16.10 -18.67 16.46
CA SER A 393 -15.87 -20.02 17.01
C SER A 393 -16.40 -20.14 18.43
N ASP A 394 -16.03 -19.21 19.31
CA ASP A 394 -16.40 -19.21 20.72
C ASP A 394 -17.92 -19.13 20.92
N PHE A 395 -18.63 -18.47 20.01
CA PHE A 395 -20.09 -18.38 20.03
C PHE A 395 -20.78 -19.67 19.52
N TYR A 396 -20.31 -20.23 18.39
CA TYR A 396 -21.00 -21.34 17.73
C TYR A 396 -20.56 -22.72 18.19
N THR A 397 -19.32 -22.93 18.59
CA THR A 397 -18.80 -24.23 18.99
C THR A 397 -19.60 -24.82 20.19
N PRO A 398 -19.86 -24.07 21.29
CA PRO A 398 -20.65 -24.61 22.40
C PRO A 398 -22.06 -25.00 21.98
N LYS A 399 -22.73 -24.20 21.16
CA LYS A 399 -24.10 -24.49 20.68
C LYS A 399 -24.14 -25.73 19.80
N ALA A 400 -23.14 -25.93 18.93
CA ALA A 400 -23.05 -27.13 18.11
C ALA A 400 -22.86 -28.39 18.92
N HIS A 401 -21.99 -28.37 19.91
CA HIS A 401 -21.74 -29.54 20.79
C HIS A 401 -22.93 -29.89 21.68
N ARG A 402 -23.63 -28.88 22.24
CA ARG A 402 -24.83 -29.07 23.04
C ARG A 402 -26.09 -29.30 22.21
N ARG A 403 -26.00 -29.22 20.88
CA ARG A 403 -27.14 -29.26 19.94
C ARG A 403 -28.20 -28.19 20.24
N GLU A 404 -27.76 -27.05 20.77
CA GLU A 404 -28.65 -25.94 21.09
C GLU A 404 -28.92 -25.14 19.80
N PRO A 405 -30.21 -24.97 19.39
CA PRO A 405 -30.51 -24.15 18.23
C PRO A 405 -30.34 -22.67 18.55
N LEU A 406 -30.13 -21.87 17.51
CA LEU A 406 -30.13 -20.42 17.63
C LEU A 406 -31.54 -19.91 17.83
N VAL A 407 -31.75 -19.09 18.86
CA VAL A 407 -33.03 -18.46 19.21
C VAL A 407 -32.92 -16.93 19.14
N LEU A 408 -34.04 -16.22 19.20
CA LEU A 408 -34.09 -14.76 19.09
C LEU A 408 -33.19 -14.06 20.12
N ALA A 409 -33.09 -14.57 21.35
CA ALA A 409 -32.25 -14.04 22.41
C ALA A 409 -30.73 -14.10 22.08
N ASP A 410 -30.32 -14.98 21.19
CA ASP A 410 -28.93 -15.13 20.79
C ASP A 410 -28.47 -14.06 19.81
N ILE A 411 -29.41 -13.40 19.11
CA ILE A 411 -29.07 -12.39 18.10
C ILE A 411 -28.30 -11.21 18.70
N GLU A 412 -28.64 -10.80 19.91
CA GLU A 412 -27.95 -9.68 20.59
C GLU A 412 -26.52 -10.04 21.04
N GLN A 413 -26.25 -11.35 21.21
CA GLN A 413 -24.95 -11.86 21.61
C GLN A 413 -24.10 -12.32 20.39
N MET A 414 -24.70 -12.33 19.19
CA MET A 414 -24.05 -12.81 17.98
C MET A 414 -22.90 -11.86 17.59
N PRO A 415 -21.68 -12.38 17.38
CA PRO A 415 -20.54 -11.56 16.99
C PRO A 415 -20.82 -10.80 15.69
N THR A 416 -20.50 -9.50 15.70
CA THR A 416 -20.57 -8.63 14.52
C THR A 416 -19.21 -8.01 14.29
N PHE A 417 -18.78 -7.95 13.03
CA PHE A 417 -17.51 -7.34 12.68
C PHE A 417 -17.65 -5.82 12.55
N SER A 418 -16.76 -5.10 13.21
CA SER A 418 -16.60 -3.65 13.02
C SER A 418 -15.10 -3.36 12.96
N PHE A 419 -14.65 -2.86 11.82
CA PHE A 419 -13.23 -2.52 11.65
C PHE A 419 -12.86 -1.29 12.48
N VAL A 420 -11.83 -1.43 13.28
CA VAL A 420 -11.23 -0.33 14.06
C VAL A 420 -10.05 0.23 13.27
N GLU A 421 -10.21 1.46 12.79
CA GLU A 421 -9.14 2.17 12.09
C GLU A 421 -7.98 2.53 13.03
N GLU A 422 -6.76 2.61 12.48
CA GLU A 422 -5.61 3.14 13.20
C GLU A 422 -5.79 4.64 13.50
N GLN A 423 -5.14 5.11 14.55
CA GLN A 423 -5.14 6.53 14.88
C GLN A 423 -4.37 7.34 13.83
N ASP A 424 -4.83 8.57 13.56
CA ASP A 424 -4.15 9.46 12.62
C ASP A 424 -2.69 9.74 13.01
N SER A 425 -2.34 9.70 14.29
CA SER A 425 -0.98 9.83 14.79
C SER A 425 -0.03 8.73 14.29
N GLU A 426 -0.52 7.50 14.04
CA GLU A 426 0.31 6.36 13.68
C GLU A 426 0.77 6.44 12.22
N TRP A 427 -0.17 6.64 11.27
CA TRP A 427 0.22 6.80 9.88
C TRP A 427 0.99 8.10 9.64
N LEU A 428 0.62 9.19 10.34
CA LEU A 428 1.32 10.47 10.23
C LEU A 428 2.77 10.38 10.71
N ASP A 429 3.04 9.65 11.80
CA ASP A 429 4.39 9.43 12.31
C ASP A 429 5.25 8.62 11.30
N ARG A 430 4.66 7.60 10.66
CA ARG A 430 5.36 6.84 9.59
C ARG A 430 5.72 7.74 8.40
N VAL A 431 4.77 8.56 7.95
CA VAL A 431 4.97 9.52 6.85
C VAL A 431 6.00 10.58 7.24
N ALA A 432 5.87 11.17 8.42
CA ALA A 432 6.79 12.22 8.91
C ALA A 432 8.23 11.72 9.01
N ARG A 433 8.46 10.52 9.55
CA ARG A 433 9.78 9.89 9.58
C ARG A 433 10.33 9.65 8.17
N GLY A 434 9.47 9.22 7.24
CA GLY A 434 9.84 9.06 5.83
C GLY A 434 10.31 10.38 5.21
N LEU A 435 9.51 11.44 5.36
CA LEU A 435 9.82 12.77 4.85
C LEU A 435 11.08 13.37 5.47
N ALA A 436 11.28 13.18 6.77
CA ALA A 436 12.51 13.61 7.44
C ALA A 436 13.75 12.94 6.83
N GLY A 437 13.67 11.64 6.52
CA GLY A 437 14.76 10.92 5.84
C GLY A 437 15.06 11.47 4.45
N ILE A 438 14.03 11.75 3.62
CA ILE A 438 14.24 12.36 2.30
C ILE A 438 14.85 13.76 2.43
N LEU A 439 14.42 14.56 3.41
CA LEU A 439 14.99 15.89 3.67
C LEU A 439 16.46 15.81 4.07
N VAL A 440 16.85 14.86 4.93
CA VAL A 440 18.25 14.64 5.30
C VAL A 440 19.10 14.29 4.07
N ILE A 441 18.63 13.36 3.23
CA ILE A 441 19.33 12.99 2.00
C ILE A 441 19.44 14.21 1.06
N SER A 442 18.36 14.97 0.89
CA SER A 442 18.34 16.19 0.08
C SER A 442 19.33 17.23 0.61
N ALA A 443 19.41 17.40 1.92
CA ALA A 443 20.37 18.30 2.55
C ALA A 443 21.83 17.86 2.31
N LEU A 444 22.13 16.57 2.43
CA LEU A 444 23.48 16.02 2.15
C LEU A 444 23.88 16.25 0.69
N VAL A 445 22.96 15.97 -0.26
CA VAL A 445 23.18 16.22 -1.69
C VAL A 445 23.35 17.72 -1.96
N GLY A 446 22.55 18.57 -1.30
CA GLY A 446 22.65 20.03 -1.42
C GLY A 446 23.98 20.57 -0.90
N VAL A 447 24.45 20.10 0.25
CA VAL A 447 25.76 20.45 0.80
C VAL A 447 26.88 20.04 -0.16
N TRP A 448 26.80 18.82 -0.72
CA TRP A 448 27.78 18.39 -1.72
C TRP A 448 27.75 19.28 -2.98
N ALA A 449 26.56 19.68 -3.45
CA ALA A 449 26.44 20.63 -4.57
C ALA A 449 27.09 21.99 -4.27
N LEU A 450 26.88 22.53 -3.06
CA LEU A 450 27.49 23.80 -2.62
C LEU A 450 29.02 23.72 -2.59
N PHE A 451 29.59 22.62 -2.11
CA PHE A 451 31.05 22.40 -2.15
C PHE A 451 31.60 22.30 -3.57
N SER A 452 30.84 21.72 -4.51
CA SER A 452 31.22 21.58 -5.92
C SER A 452 31.17 22.90 -6.70
N LEU A 453 30.33 23.83 -6.26
CA LEU A 453 30.15 25.16 -6.88
C LEU A 453 31.13 26.24 -6.33
N ARG A 454 32.09 25.88 -5.47
CA ARG A 454 33.08 26.87 -5.00
C ARG A 454 33.91 27.42 -6.16
N PRO A 455 34.18 28.75 -6.21
CA PRO A 455 34.90 29.40 -7.32
C PRO A 455 36.24 28.78 -7.67
N GLN A 456 36.96 28.26 -6.67
CA GLN A 456 38.28 27.63 -6.86
C GLN A 456 38.22 26.34 -7.70
N ARG A 457 37.12 25.60 -7.68
CA ARG A 457 36.90 24.37 -8.46
C ARG A 457 36.37 24.68 -9.87
N LEU A 458 35.56 25.74 -10.01
CA LEU A 458 35.06 26.19 -11.31
C LEU A 458 36.17 26.71 -12.20
N GLY A 459 37.25 27.27 -11.63
CA GLY A 459 38.42 27.75 -12.36
C GLY A 459 39.41 26.61 -12.74
N ALA A 460 39.51 25.57 -11.96
CA ALA A 460 40.45 24.46 -12.20
C ALA A 460 39.98 23.48 -13.31
N SER A 461 38.71 23.40 -13.63
CA SER A 461 38.14 22.52 -14.67
C SER A 461 38.18 23.15 -16.08
N THR A 462 38.88 24.28 -16.26
CA THR A 462 38.90 25.09 -17.47
C THR A 462 40.32 25.38 -17.98
N GLY A 463 41.36 24.64 -17.44
CA GLY A 463 42.71 24.64 -17.93
C GLY A 463 43.01 23.47 -18.87
#